data_6ee8f5b939c9019bb3e773c3218e227c
#
_entry.id   6ee8f5b939c9019bb3e773c3218e227c
#
_cell.length_a   1.000
_cell.length_b   1.000
_cell.length_c   1.000
_cell.angle_alpha   90.00
_cell.angle_beta   90.00
_cell.angle_gamma   90.00
#
_symmetry.space_group_name_H-M   'P 1'
#
loop_
_entity.id
_entity.type
_entity.pdbx_description
1 polymer ?
#
loop_
_entity_poly.entity_id
_entity_poly.type
_entity_poly.pdbx_seq_one_letter_code
_entity_poly.pdbx_strand_id
1 'polypeptide(L)'
;MQIHELTALARNMKASDIHISEGLPLMFRIDGHLAEAPVQLSADETRSLILSLMDEAHREAITSERIDADFALVAPDGTRSRVNVFYQQGRAAATLRLLNDSIPTLEELALPPVLTKLADEPRGLILVTGPTGSGKSTTLAAMIDHINKTRNDHIITIEDPIEYVYQGRRSLIHQREVGADVRSFASALRSALREDPDVILVGEMRDYETISAAVTAAETGHLVMSTLHTIGAAQTIDRIIDVCPTGAQNQIRGQLAAVLRGVITQQLLPLAGGRGRCAATEILVGTDAVANLIREGKCYQIPSILQSGAALGMHSLNADLARLVSTGRITREAAERCATDKSDLRNYL
;
A
#
# COMPACT_ATOMS: atom_id res chain seq x y z
N MET A 1 -15.51 -25.99 -14.44
CA MET A 1 -15.70 -24.72 -13.74
C MET A 1 -14.81 -23.68 -14.38
N GLN A 2 -15.35 -22.48 -14.64
CA GLN A 2 -14.57 -21.35 -15.19
C GLN A 2 -14.07 -20.48 -14.05
N ILE A 3 -12.99 -19.70 -14.32
CA ILE A 3 -12.37 -18.86 -13.28
C ILE A 3 -13.33 -17.83 -12.68
N HIS A 4 -14.19 -17.23 -13.47
CA HIS A 4 -15.16 -16.24 -12.99
C HIS A 4 -16.22 -16.85 -12.05
N GLU A 5 -16.61 -18.12 -12.26
CA GLU A 5 -17.50 -18.85 -11.35
C GLU A 5 -16.81 -19.08 -10.00
N LEU A 6 -15.51 -19.42 -10.05
CA LEU A 6 -14.70 -19.64 -8.86
C LEU A 6 -14.47 -18.36 -8.07
N THR A 7 -14.11 -17.26 -8.72
CA THR A 7 -13.92 -15.96 -8.07
C THR A 7 -15.21 -15.43 -7.47
N ALA A 8 -16.35 -15.58 -8.16
CA ALA A 8 -17.65 -15.20 -7.64
C ALA A 8 -18.05 -16.04 -6.40
N LEU A 9 -17.80 -17.35 -6.43
CA LEU A 9 -18.03 -18.22 -5.27
C LEU A 9 -17.17 -17.80 -4.07
N ALA A 10 -15.88 -17.57 -4.30
CA ALA A 10 -14.96 -17.15 -3.25
C ALA A 10 -15.36 -15.80 -2.63
N ARG A 11 -15.81 -14.83 -3.44
CA ARG A 11 -16.33 -13.54 -2.98
C ARG A 11 -17.58 -13.67 -2.13
N ASN A 12 -18.53 -14.49 -2.56
CA ASN A 12 -19.76 -14.77 -1.79
C ASN A 12 -19.41 -15.34 -0.40
N MET A 13 -18.33 -16.11 -0.31
CA MET A 13 -17.82 -16.66 0.95
C MET A 13 -16.86 -15.70 1.70
N LYS A 14 -16.65 -14.49 1.19
CA LYS A 14 -15.72 -13.49 1.75
C LYS A 14 -14.27 -13.99 1.86
N ALA A 15 -13.86 -14.83 0.94
CA ALA A 15 -12.49 -15.30 0.87
C ALA A 15 -11.55 -14.18 0.41
N SER A 16 -10.37 -14.10 1.00
CA SER A 16 -9.29 -13.21 0.56
C SER A 16 -8.41 -13.86 -0.50
N ASP A 17 -8.19 -15.16 -0.40
CA ASP A 17 -7.32 -15.90 -1.31
C ASP A 17 -7.96 -17.25 -1.70
N ILE A 18 -7.63 -17.71 -2.91
CA ILE A 18 -8.00 -19.02 -3.45
C ILE A 18 -6.71 -19.79 -3.67
N HIS A 19 -6.63 -20.99 -3.13
CA HIS A 19 -5.49 -21.89 -3.35
C HIS A 19 -5.95 -23.09 -4.18
N ILE A 20 -5.34 -23.24 -5.34
CA ILE A 20 -5.63 -24.31 -6.31
C ILE A 20 -4.39 -25.19 -6.44
N SER A 21 -4.51 -26.48 -6.19
CA SER A 21 -3.38 -27.42 -6.30
C SER A 21 -3.84 -28.70 -6.95
N GLU A 22 -3.13 -29.15 -7.99
CA GLU A 22 -3.44 -30.38 -8.70
C GLU A 22 -3.42 -31.60 -7.76
N GLY A 23 -4.57 -32.29 -7.65
CA GLY A 23 -4.74 -33.48 -6.80
C GLY A 23 -4.97 -33.18 -5.31
N LEU A 24 -5.21 -31.93 -4.93
CA LEU A 24 -5.60 -31.51 -3.59
C LEU A 24 -6.97 -30.81 -3.62
N PRO A 25 -7.70 -30.76 -2.50
CA PRO A 25 -8.91 -29.99 -2.39
C PRO A 25 -8.67 -28.50 -2.69
N LEU A 26 -9.65 -27.86 -3.32
CA LEU A 26 -9.65 -26.43 -3.52
C LEU A 26 -9.84 -25.73 -2.16
N MET A 27 -8.98 -24.77 -1.82
CA MET A 27 -9.00 -24.12 -0.52
C MET A 27 -9.25 -22.63 -0.66
N PHE A 28 -10.08 -22.08 0.22
CA PHE A 28 -10.30 -20.65 0.39
C PHE A 28 -9.69 -20.17 1.69
N ARG A 29 -9.12 -18.96 1.70
CA ARG A 29 -8.74 -18.27 2.93
C ARG A 29 -9.86 -17.33 3.34
N ILE A 30 -10.51 -17.64 4.45
CA ILE A 30 -11.64 -16.87 5.02
C ILE A 30 -11.25 -16.45 6.43
N ASP A 31 -11.32 -15.15 6.73
CA ASP A 31 -10.94 -14.58 8.04
C ASP A 31 -9.53 -15.04 8.52
N GLY A 32 -8.60 -15.24 7.58
CA GLY A 32 -7.23 -15.67 7.87
C GLY A 32 -7.03 -17.19 7.97
N HIS A 33 -8.09 -17.98 7.97
CA HIS A 33 -8.06 -19.45 8.07
C HIS A 33 -8.30 -20.11 6.70
N LEU A 34 -7.65 -21.24 6.44
CA LEU A 34 -7.92 -22.06 5.26
C LEU A 34 -9.13 -22.96 5.52
N ALA A 35 -10.08 -22.94 4.58
CA ALA A 35 -11.27 -23.80 4.56
C ALA A 35 -11.42 -24.46 3.18
N GLU A 36 -11.93 -25.68 3.12
CA GLU A 36 -12.26 -26.32 1.83
C GLU A 36 -13.39 -25.54 1.13
N ALA A 37 -13.21 -25.35 -0.17
CA ALA A 37 -14.27 -24.80 -1.01
C ALA A 37 -15.40 -25.84 -1.17
N PRO A 38 -16.67 -25.40 -1.30
CA PRO A 38 -17.82 -26.30 -1.46
C PRO A 38 -17.88 -26.90 -2.89
N VAL A 39 -16.76 -27.00 -3.56
CA VAL A 39 -16.62 -27.53 -4.93
C VAL A 39 -15.39 -28.43 -4.97
N GLN A 40 -15.58 -29.62 -5.57
CA GLN A 40 -14.50 -30.57 -5.80
C GLN A 40 -14.16 -30.61 -7.29
N LEU A 41 -12.87 -30.56 -7.59
CA LEU A 41 -12.33 -30.68 -8.94
C LEU A 41 -11.43 -31.92 -8.99
N SER A 42 -11.47 -32.65 -10.09
CA SER A 42 -10.49 -33.70 -10.40
C SER A 42 -9.11 -33.06 -10.65
N ALA A 43 -8.06 -33.86 -10.61
CA ALA A 43 -6.69 -33.43 -10.89
C ALA A 43 -6.58 -32.79 -12.30
N ASP A 44 -7.22 -33.37 -13.31
CA ASP A 44 -7.20 -32.90 -14.69
C ASP A 44 -7.97 -31.58 -14.85
N GLU A 45 -9.13 -31.45 -14.17
CA GLU A 45 -9.89 -30.18 -14.15
C GLU A 45 -9.10 -29.08 -13.46
N THR A 46 -8.47 -29.38 -12.32
CA THR A 46 -7.62 -28.45 -11.59
C THR A 46 -6.44 -27.97 -12.44
N ARG A 47 -5.74 -28.89 -13.10
CA ARG A 47 -4.65 -28.56 -14.01
C ARG A 47 -5.12 -27.69 -15.17
N SER A 48 -6.25 -28.06 -15.80
CA SER A 48 -6.83 -27.30 -16.90
C SER A 48 -7.23 -25.88 -16.46
N LEU A 49 -7.80 -25.74 -15.26
CA LEU A 49 -8.14 -24.45 -14.67
C LEU A 49 -6.89 -23.58 -14.46
N ILE A 50 -5.83 -24.14 -13.84
CA ILE A 50 -4.56 -23.42 -13.62
C ILE A 50 -3.96 -22.94 -14.95
N LEU A 51 -3.90 -23.82 -15.96
CA LEU A 51 -3.39 -23.45 -17.28
C LEU A 51 -4.24 -22.38 -17.97
N SER A 52 -5.55 -22.33 -17.70
CA SER A 52 -6.44 -21.32 -18.28
C SER A 52 -6.25 -19.92 -17.68
N LEU A 53 -5.59 -19.79 -16.52
CA LEU A 53 -5.27 -18.49 -15.91
C LEU A 53 -4.20 -17.71 -16.69
N MET A 54 -3.32 -18.42 -17.42
CA MET A 54 -2.12 -17.89 -18.04
C MET A 54 -2.32 -17.63 -19.54
N ASP A 55 -1.70 -16.58 -20.03
CA ASP A 55 -1.47 -16.39 -21.45
C ASP A 55 -0.35 -17.33 -21.96
N GLU A 56 -0.05 -17.26 -23.26
CA GLU A 56 0.92 -18.16 -23.89
C GLU A 56 2.35 -17.93 -23.36
N ALA A 57 2.74 -16.67 -23.11
CA ALA A 57 4.07 -16.34 -22.62
C ALA A 57 4.30 -16.86 -21.19
N HIS A 58 3.33 -16.69 -20.29
CA HIS A 58 3.42 -17.22 -18.93
C HIS A 58 3.40 -18.75 -18.91
N ARG A 59 2.62 -19.40 -19.82
CA ARG A 59 2.63 -20.87 -19.95
C ARG A 59 3.98 -21.39 -20.40
N GLU A 60 4.61 -20.73 -21.36
CA GLU A 60 5.94 -21.10 -21.85
C GLU A 60 6.99 -20.97 -20.74
N ALA A 61 7.03 -19.83 -20.04
CA ALA A 61 7.96 -19.61 -18.94
C ALA A 61 7.85 -20.68 -17.85
N ILE A 62 6.63 -21.00 -17.41
CA ILE A 62 6.42 -21.98 -16.34
C ILE A 62 6.67 -23.42 -16.77
N THR A 63 6.41 -23.77 -18.03
CA THR A 63 6.57 -25.16 -18.53
C THR A 63 7.99 -25.44 -18.96
N SER A 64 8.67 -24.52 -19.65
CA SER A 64 10.01 -24.70 -20.20
C SER A 64 11.11 -24.29 -19.23
N GLU A 65 10.97 -23.14 -18.55
CA GLU A 65 12.01 -22.57 -17.71
C GLU A 65 11.85 -22.89 -16.22
N ARG A 66 10.70 -23.45 -15.82
CA ARG A 66 10.36 -23.76 -14.41
C ARG A 66 10.41 -22.53 -13.50
N ILE A 67 10.08 -21.34 -14.05
CA ILE A 67 9.99 -20.08 -13.33
C ILE A 67 8.54 -19.87 -12.90
N ASP A 68 8.34 -19.47 -11.65
CA ASP A 68 7.03 -19.09 -11.15
C ASP A 68 6.48 -17.89 -11.95
N ALA A 69 5.20 -17.92 -12.25
CA ALA A 69 4.53 -16.84 -12.99
C ALA A 69 3.67 -15.99 -12.02
N ASP A 70 4.01 -14.71 -11.91
CA ASP A 70 3.25 -13.71 -11.16
C ASP A 70 2.60 -12.73 -12.15
N PHE A 71 1.28 -12.55 -12.09
CA PHE A 71 0.54 -11.64 -12.97
C PHE A 71 -0.78 -11.20 -12.36
N ALA A 72 -1.35 -10.12 -12.89
CA ALA A 72 -2.70 -9.69 -12.60
C ALA A 72 -3.70 -10.39 -13.55
N LEU A 73 -4.80 -10.88 -13.02
CA LEU A 73 -5.90 -11.46 -13.78
C LEU A 73 -7.15 -10.59 -13.61
N VAL A 74 -7.77 -10.23 -14.73
CA VAL A 74 -9.09 -9.59 -14.74
C VAL A 74 -10.10 -10.60 -15.27
N ALA A 75 -11.01 -11.04 -14.43
CA ALA A 75 -12.09 -11.94 -14.83
C ALA A 75 -13.14 -11.17 -15.66
N PRO A 76 -13.98 -11.87 -16.48
CA PRO A 76 -14.99 -11.23 -17.32
C PRO A 76 -16.03 -10.37 -16.57
N ASP A 77 -16.23 -10.63 -15.28
CA ASP A 77 -17.09 -9.85 -14.39
C ASP A 77 -16.40 -8.58 -13.82
N GLY A 78 -15.16 -8.29 -14.25
CA GLY A 78 -14.35 -7.18 -13.76
C GLY A 78 -13.57 -7.49 -12.48
N THR A 79 -13.73 -8.68 -11.90
CA THR A 79 -12.95 -9.11 -10.73
C THR A 79 -11.48 -9.14 -11.05
N ARG A 80 -10.67 -8.38 -10.28
CA ARG A 80 -9.21 -8.45 -10.35
C ARG A 80 -8.66 -9.37 -9.28
N SER A 81 -7.64 -10.12 -9.66
CA SER A 81 -6.90 -11.01 -8.76
C SER A 81 -5.42 -10.92 -9.07
N ARG A 82 -4.57 -10.95 -8.06
CA ARG A 82 -3.15 -11.24 -8.22
C ARG A 82 -2.98 -12.75 -8.22
N VAL A 83 -2.33 -13.27 -9.22
CA VAL A 83 -2.14 -14.71 -9.44
C VAL A 83 -0.66 -15.04 -9.38
N ASN A 84 -0.31 -16.03 -8.58
CA ASN A 84 0.98 -16.70 -8.64
C ASN A 84 0.75 -18.15 -9.02
N VAL A 85 1.39 -18.61 -10.10
CA VAL A 85 1.38 -19.99 -10.56
C VAL A 85 2.78 -20.59 -10.40
N PHE A 86 2.85 -21.76 -9.82
CA PHE A 86 4.12 -22.45 -9.52
C PHE A 86 3.97 -23.97 -9.64
N TYR A 87 5.10 -24.68 -9.64
CA TYR A 87 5.12 -26.13 -9.57
C TYR A 87 5.56 -26.63 -8.20
N GLN A 88 4.86 -27.63 -7.68
CA GLN A 88 5.26 -28.38 -6.50
C GLN A 88 5.22 -29.89 -6.78
N GLN A 89 6.28 -30.64 -6.46
CA GLN A 89 6.34 -32.08 -6.66
C GLN A 89 5.94 -32.51 -8.08
N GLY A 90 6.27 -31.71 -9.09
CA GLY A 90 5.92 -31.96 -10.49
C GLY A 90 4.47 -31.66 -10.87
N ARG A 91 3.66 -31.12 -9.97
CA ARG A 91 2.25 -30.75 -10.17
C ARG A 91 2.07 -29.24 -10.16
N ALA A 92 1.13 -28.75 -10.97
CA ALA A 92 0.82 -27.33 -11.01
C ALA A 92 0.02 -26.90 -9.77
N ALA A 93 0.31 -25.69 -9.30
CA ALA A 93 -0.44 -25.02 -8.24
C ALA A 93 -0.59 -23.53 -8.57
N ALA A 94 -1.63 -22.90 -8.04
CA ALA A 94 -1.88 -21.48 -8.18
C ALA A 94 -2.46 -20.91 -6.88
N THR A 95 -2.06 -19.69 -6.57
CA THR A 95 -2.67 -18.88 -5.51
C THR A 95 -3.22 -17.62 -6.13
N LEU A 96 -4.51 -17.36 -5.93
CA LEU A 96 -5.17 -16.13 -6.39
C LEU A 96 -5.55 -15.30 -5.17
N ARG A 97 -5.05 -14.08 -5.07
CA ARG A 97 -5.49 -13.08 -4.12
C ARG A 97 -6.56 -12.23 -4.76
N LEU A 98 -7.77 -12.27 -4.20
CA LEU A 98 -8.88 -11.43 -4.68
C LEU A 98 -8.66 -9.98 -4.23
N LEU A 99 -8.70 -9.05 -5.18
CA LEU A 99 -8.61 -7.63 -4.88
C LEU A 99 -10.00 -7.08 -4.53
N ASN A 100 -10.03 -6.03 -3.72
CA ASN A 100 -11.28 -5.42 -3.29
C ASN A 100 -11.97 -4.69 -4.45
N ASP A 101 -13.30 -4.79 -4.52
CA ASP A 101 -14.13 -4.16 -5.55
C ASP A 101 -14.44 -2.69 -5.30
N SER A 102 -14.27 -2.24 -4.06
CA SER A 102 -14.58 -0.87 -3.64
C SER A 102 -13.43 -0.27 -2.86
N ILE A 103 -13.20 1.00 -3.09
CA ILE A 103 -12.23 1.79 -2.33
C ILE A 103 -13.00 2.40 -1.15
N PRO A 104 -12.64 2.06 0.10
CA PRO A 104 -13.26 2.66 1.27
C PRO A 104 -12.85 4.13 1.40
N THR A 105 -13.71 4.96 1.95
CA THR A 105 -13.37 6.36 2.26
C THR A 105 -12.46 6.46 3.48
N LEU A 106 -11.80 7.63 3.65
CA LEU A 106 -10.97 7.89 4.83
C LEU A 106 -11.79 7.82 6.13
N GLU A 107 -13.06 8.22 6.10
CA GLU A 107 -14.00 8.14 7.21
C GLU A 107 -14.37 6.68 7.54
N GLU A 108 -14.68 5.86 6.53
CA GLU A 108 -14.97 4.43 6.72
C GLU A 108 -13.78 3.68 7.31
N LEU A 109 -12.56 4.07 6.94
CA LEU A 109 -11.32 3.55 7.53
C LEU A 109 -11.08 4.09 8.94
N ALA A 110 -11.86 5.08 9.38
CA ALA A 110 -11.69 5.82 10.63
C ALA A 110 -10.29 6.40 10.80
N LEU A 111 -9.70 6.88 9.70
CA LEU A 111 -8.40 7.54 9.68
C LEU A 111 -8.52 9.00 10.14
N PRO A 112 -7.46 9.57 10.72
CA PRO A 112 -7.46 10.95 11.19
C PRO A 112 -7.78 11.96 10.08
N PRO A 113 -8.58 13.01 10.34
CA PRO A 113 -9.00 13.99 9.33
C PRO A 113 -7.85 14.77 8.67
N VAL A 114 -6.67 14.78 9.27
CA VAL A 114 -5.48 15.41 8.68
C VAL A 114 -5.06 14.74 7.37
N LEU A 115 -5.41 13.46 7.13
CA LEU A 115 -5.13 12.79 5.86
C LEU A 115 -5.89 13.45 4.70
N THR A 116 -7.13 13.90 4.93
CA THR A 116 -7.89 14.69 3.94
C THR A 116 -7.16 15.98 3.60
N LYS A 117 -6.66 16.71 4.61
CA LYS A 117 -5.89 17.93 4.38
C LYS A 117 -4.59 17.68 3.60
N LEU A 118 -3.91 16.58 3.90
CA LEU A 118 -2.73 16.17 3.15
C LEU A 118 -3.07 15.81 1.70
N ALA A 119 -4.19 15.12 1.46
CA ALA A 119 -4.64 14.80 0.10
C ALA A 119 -5.02 16.06 -0.70
N ASP A 120 -5.45 17.12 -0.02
CA ASP A 120 -5.80 18.40 -0.65
C ASP A 120 -4.57 19.31 -0.93
N GLU A 121 -3.37 18.90 -0.52
CA GLU A 121 -2.13 19.63 -0.85
C GLU A 121 -1.97 19.75 -2.37
N PRO A 122 -1.62 20.94 -2.89
CA PRO A 122 -1.48 21.13 -4.35
C PRO A 122 -0.21 20.45 -4.91
N ARG A 123 0.82 20.28 -4.08
CA ARG A 123 2.14 19.73 -4.46
C ARG A 123 2.95 19.32 -3.25
N GLY A 124 3.93 18.46 -3.47
CA GLY A 124 4.88 18.00 -2.46
C GLY A 124 4.89 16.49 -2.36
N LEU A 125 5.51 15.96 -1.32
CA LEU A 125 5.68 14.52 -1.11
C LEU A 125 4.92 14.08 0.14
N ILE A 126 4.08 13.07 -0.01
CA ILE A 126 3.36 12.39 1.08
C ILE A 126 3.80 10.93 1.10
N LEU A 127 4.16 10.44 2.28
CA LEU A 127 4.64 9.08 2.48
C LEU A 127 3.70 8.32 3.41
N VAL A 128 3.24 7.15 2.96
CA VAL A 128 2.50 6.20 3.81
C VAL A 128 3.41 5.00 4.08
N THR A 129 3.73 4.78 5.35
CA THR A 129 4.76 3.82 5.75
C THR A 129 4.23 2.78 6.74
N GLY A 130 4.99 1.72 6.96
CA GLY A 130 4.64 0.64 7.88
C GLY A 130 4.94 -0.74 7.30
N PRO A 131 4.84 -1.80 8.10
CA PRO A 131 5.13 -3.16 7.66
C PRO A 131 4.19 -3.63 6.55
N THR A 132 4.54 -4.76 5.93
CA THR A 132 3.64 -5.41 4.97
C THR A 132 2.32 -5.78 5.64
N GLY A 133 1.20 -5.51 4.96
CA GLY A 133 -0.13 -5.77 5.49
C GLY A 133 -0.65 -4.72 6.50
N SER A 134 0.03 -3.57 6.66
CA SER A 134 -0.42 -2.48 7.53
C SER A 134 -1.53 -1.60 6.92
N GLY A 135 -1.94 -1.86 5.67
CA GLY A 135 -3.02 -1.13 4.99
C GLY A 135 -2.58 0.11 4.22
N LYS A 136 -1.28 0.25 3.89
CA LYS A 136 -0.72 1.40 3.13
C LYS A 136 -1.45 1.66 1.82
N SER A 137 -1.59 0.61 0.98
CA SER A 137 -2.25 0.71 -0.32
C SER A 137 -3.72 1.13 -0.17
N THR A 138 -4.42 0.62 0.84
CA THR A 138 -5.81 1.00 1.13
C THR A 138 -5.92 2.47 1.52
N THR A 139 -5.01 2.97 2.36
CA THR A 139 -4.97 4.38 2.76
C THR A 139 -4.67 5.28 1.57
N LEU A 140 -3.65 4.94 0.76
CA LEU A 140 -3.34 5.68 -0.46
C LEU A 140 -4.50 5.64 -1.46
N ALA A 141 -5.15 4.48 -1.63
CA ALA A 141 -6.32 4.37 -2.48
C ALA A 141 -7.46 5.29 -2.02
N ALA A 142 -7.72 5.36 -0.72
CA ALA A 142 -8.72 6.26 -0.15
C ALA A 142 -8.36 7.74 -0.36
N MET A 143 -7.08 8.12 -0.25
CA MET A 143 -6.61 9.48 -0.52
C MET A 143 -6.74 9.83 -2.01
N ILE A 144 -6.35 8.94 -2.91
CA ILE A 144 -6.51 9.13 -4.37
C ILE A 144 -7.99 9.22 -4.75
N ASP A 145 -8.85 8.37 -4.18
CA ASP A 145 -10.29 8.42 -4.47
C ASP A 145 -10.95 9.70 -3.92
N HIS A 146 -10.45 10.24 -2.78
CA HIS A 146 -10.84 11.56 -2.30
C HIS A 146 -10.49 12.65 -3.33
N ILE A 147 -9.27 12.69 -3.85
CA ILE A 147 -8.84 13.63 -4.90
C ILE A 147 -9.71 13.47 -6.14
N ASN A 148 -9.90 12.23 -6.61
CA ASN A 148 -10.72 11.90 -7.76
C ASN A 148 -12.18 12.40 -7.64
N LYS A 149 -12.72 12.46 -6.43
CA LYS A 149 -14.08 12.96 -6.16
C LYS A 149 -14.18 14.49 -6.03
N THR A 150 -13.09 15.14 -5.63
CA THR A 150 -13.11 16.56 -5.23
C THR A 150 -12.39 17.48 -6.20
N ARG A 151 -11.37 17.01 -6.93
CA ARG A 151 -10.50 17.80 -7.79
C ARG A 151 -10.65 17.39 -9.27
N ASN A 152 -10.29 18.29 -10.20
CA ASN A 152 -10.30 18.04 -11.64
C ASN A 152 -8.86 17.86 -12.14
N ASP A 153 -8.16 16.90 -11.60
CA ASP A 153 -6.72 16.68 -11.80
C ASP A 153 -6.47 15.50 -12.77
N HIS A 154 -5.26 15.47 -13.32
CA HIS A 154 -4.72 14.29 -13.97
C HIS A 154 -3.89 13.50 -12.94
N ILE A 155 -4.34 12.29 -12.63
CA ILE A 155 -3.71 11.40 -11.66
C ILE A 155 -3.04 10.26 -12.42
N ILE A 156 -1.74 10.04 -12.19
CA ILE A 156 -1.01 8.89 -12.72
C ILE A 156 -0.60 8.00 -11.55
N THR A 157 -0.94 6.71 -11.63
CA THR A 157 -0.42 5.73 -10.67
C THR A 157 0.57 4.78 -11.35
N ILE A 158 1.62 4.42 -10.63
CA ILE A 158 2.64 3.44 -11.03
C ILE A 158 2.70 2.41 -9.92
N GLU A 159 2.26 1.18 -10.17
CA GLU A 159 1.99 0.15 -9.16
C GLU A 159 2.61 -1.19 -9.54
N ASP A 160 2.84 -2.08 -8.55
CA ASP A 160 3.40 -3.42 -8.75
C ASP A 160 2.80 -4.44 -7.74
N PRO A 161 1.66 -5.07 -8.12
CA PRO A 161 0.73 -4.73 -9.19
C PRO A 161 -0.32 -3.68 -8.74
N ILE A 162 -1.24 -3.30 -9.65
CA ILE A 162 -2.41 -2.49 -9.34
C ILE A 162 -3.30 -3.24 -8.34
N GLU A 163 -3.51 -2.68 -7.13
CA GLU A 163 -4.36 -3.29 -6.08
C GLU A 163 -5.81 -2.79 -6.11
N TYR A 164 -6.04 -1.53 -6.52
CA TYR A 164 -7.35 -0.92 -6.61
C TYR A 164 -7.55 -0.30 -7.98
N VAL A 165 -8.72 -0.50 -8.59
CA VAL A 165 -9.07 0.14 -9.86
C VAL A 165 -9.92 1.36 -9.58
N TYR A 166 -9.46 2.51 -10.03
CA TYR A 166 -10.19 3.75 -9.89
C TYR A 166 -11.14 3.95 -11.07
N GLN A 167 -12.37 4.30 -10.76
CA GLN A 167 -13.31 4.80 -11.77
C GLN A 167 -13.16 6.31 -11.86
N GLY A 168 -12.84 6.86 -13.03
CA GLY A 168 -12.77 8.31 -13.24
C GLY A 168 -14.08 8.98 -12.84
N ARG A 169 -13.99 10.03 -12.01
CA ARG A 169 -15.12 10.84 -11.56
C ARG A 169 -14.92 12.28 -12.01
N ARG A 170 -14.21 13.08 -11.24
CA ARG A 170 -13.83 14.46 -11.61
C ARG A 170 -12.44 14.53 -12.19
N SER A 171 -11.56 13.61 -11.81
CA SER A 171 -10.19 13.53 -12.30
C SER A 171 -10.06 12.51 -13.43
N LEU A 172 -9.08 12.73 -14.31
CA LEU A 172 -8.59 11.73 -15.25
C LEU A 172 -7.57 10.85 -14.52
N ILE A 173 -7.72 9.52 -14.59
CA ILE A 173 -6.80 8.61 -13.92
C ILE A 173 -6.21 7.62 -14.92
N HIS A 174 -4.87 7.57 -14.97
CA HIS A 174 -4.12 6.57 -15.69
C HIS A 174 -3.35 5.70 -14.70
N GLN A 175 -3.65 4.41 -14.67
CA GLN A 175 -2.97 3.42 -13.83
C GLN A 175 -2.02 2.60 -14.68
N ARG A 176 -0.75 2.51 -14.27
CA ARG A 176 0.31 1.81 -14.99
C ARG A 176 0.94 0.75 -14.10
N GLU A 177 0.96 -0.48 -14.58
CA GLU A 177 1.51 -1.63 -13.85
C GLU A 177 2.94 -1.92 -14.28
N VAL A 178 3.84 -2.11 -13.31
CA VAL A 178 5.22 -2.53 -13.59
C VAL A 178 5.21 -3.96 -14.11
N GLY A 179 5.98 -4.20 -15.17
CA GLY A 179 6.01 -5.49 -15.86
C GLY A 179 5.01 -5.61 -17.00
N ALA A 180 3.82 -5.02 -16.88
CA ALA A 180 2.80 -5.02 -17.94
C ALA A 180 2.88 -3.75 -18.81
N ASP A 181 2.79 -2.56 -18.20
CA ASP A 181 2.71 -1.28 -18.91
C ASP A 181 4.05 -0.54 -18.91
N VAL A 182 4.86 -0.75 -17.88
CA VAL A 182 6.14 -0.04 -17.66
C VAL A 182 7.21 -1.01 -17.15
N ARG A 183 8.48 -0.66 -17.39
CA ARG A 183 9.60 -1.54 -17.03
C ARG A 183 10.02 -1.43 -15.57
N SER A 184 9.90 -0.25 -14.97
CA SER A 184 10.31 0.02 -13.59
C SER A 184 9.67 1.31 -13.07
N PHE A 185 9.58 1.47 -11.76
CA PHE A 185 9.09 2.68 -11.10
C PHE A 185 9.85 3.93 -11.57
N ALA A 186 11.19 3.89 -11.53
CA ALA A 186 12.02 5.03 -11.88
C ALA A 186 11.86 5.47 -13.35
N SER A 187 11.78 4.53 -14.30
CA SER A 187 11.58 4.86 -15.72
C SER A 187 10.18 5.41 -15.98
N ALA A 188 9.15 4.82 -15.36
CA ALA A 188 7.77 5.25 -15.48
C ALA A 188 7.57 6.66 -14.89
N LEU A 189 8.15 6.93 -13.72
CA LEU A 189 8.05 8.24 -13.07
C LEU A 189 8.71 9.34 -13.91
N ARG A 190 9.90 9.08 -14.48
CA ARG A 190 10.52 10.02 -15.41
C ARG A 190 9.68 10.27 -16.68
N SER A 191 8.93 9.26 -17.13
CA SER A 191 8.01 9.40 -18.26
C SER A 191 6.77 10.21 -17.88
N ALA A 192 6.19 9.92 -16.73
CA ALA A 192 5.00 10.57 -16.21
C ALA A 192 5.13 12.11 -16.17
N LEU A 193 6.30 12.65 -15.86
CA LEU A 193 6.57 14.10 -15.88
C LEU A 193 6.35 14.78 -17.26
N ARG A 194 6.17 14.02 -18.34
CA ARG A 194 5.83 14.52 -19.69
C ARG A 194 4.40 14.22 -20.09
N GLU A 195 3.63 13.66 -19.19
CA GLU A 195 2.24 13.24 -19.40
C GLU A 195 1.24 14.24 -18.78
N ASP A 196 1.71 15.43 -18.36
CA ASP A 196 0.91 16.52 -17.74
C ASP A 196 0.14 16.06 -16.49
N PRO A 197 0.82 15.45 -15.51
CA PRO A 197 0.17 15.01 -14.28
C PRO A 197 0.08 16.13 -13.25
N ASP A 198 -0.97 16.15 -12.43
CA ASP A 198 -1.05 16.95 -11.21
C ASP A 198 -0.67 16.10 -9.99
N VAL A 199 -1.08 14.83 -9.98
CA VAL A 199 -0.88 13.88 -8.88
C VAL A 199 -0.21 12.61 -9.40
N ILE A 200 0.83 12.15 -8.71
CA ILE A 200 1.54 10.92 -9.06
C ILE A 200 1.57 9.99 -7.84
N LEU A 201 1.02 8.77 -7.97
CA LEU A 201 1.20 7.71 -7.01
C LEU A 201 2.32 6.78 -7.48
N VAL A 202 3.36 6.61 -6.66
CA VAL A 202 4.42 5.63 -6.86
C VAL A 202 4.25 4.55 -5.80
N GLY A 203 3.93 3.32 -6.21
CA GLY A 203 3.59 2.23 -5.30
C GLY A 203 4.58 2.08 -4.16
N GLU A 204 5.88 2.10 -4.45
CA GLU A 204 6.94 2.10 -3.45
C GLU A 204 8.24 2.73 -3.93
N MET A 205 9.07 3.21 -2.97
CA MET A 205 10.40 3.75 -3.23
C MET A 205 11.45 2.91 -2.50
N ARG A 206 12.11 2.01 -3.23
CA ARG A 206 13.14 1.10 -2.67
C ARG A 206 14.57 1.51 -2.98
N ASP A 207 14.77 2.21 -4.07
CA ASP A 207 16.10 2.54 -4.63
C ASP A 207 16.28 4.05 -4.83
N TYR A 208 17.53 4.44 -4.96
CA TYR A 208 17.91 5.85 -5.14
C TYR A 208 17.30 6.49 -6.39
N GLU A 209 17.20 5.75 -7.49
CA GLU A 209 16.69 6.30 -8.75
C GLU A 209 15.21 6.67 -8.63
N THR A 210 14.41 5.82 -7.99
CA THR A 210 12.99 6.07 -7.74
C THR A 210 12.82 7.21 -6.74
N ILE A 211 13.60 7.23 -5.64
CA ILE A 211 13.58 8.30 -4.64
C ILE A 211 13.92 9.64 -5.28
N SER A 212 15.01 9.71 -6.03
CA SER A 212 15.47 10.95 -6.69
C SER A 212 14.42 11.48 -7.67
N ALA A 213 13.81 10.60 -8.47
CA ALA A 213 12.77 10.97 -9.42
C ALA A 213 11.49 11.48 -8.71
N ALA A 214 11.07 10.83 -7.60
CA ALA A 214 9.90 11.22 -6.82
C ALA A 214 10.09 12.58 -6.14
N VAL A 215 11.25 12.81 -5.53
CA VAL A 215 11.60 14.09 -4.91
C VAL A 215 11.65 15.20 -5.96
N THR A 216 12.25 14.94 -7.13
CA THR A 216 12.28 15.89 -8.25
C THR A 216 10.88 16.22 -8.76
N ALA A 217 10.01 15.22 -8.92
CA ALA A 217 8.61 15.43 -9.31
C ALA A 217 7.87 16.35 -8.31
N ALA A 218 8.04 16.08 -7.01
CA ALA A 218 7.46 16.92 -5.95
C ALA A 218 8.01 18.36 -5.96
N GLU A 219 9.31 18.55 -6.27
CA GLU A 219 9.96 19.86 -6.36
C GLU A 219 9.47 20.66 -7.59
N THR A 220 9.18 19.96 -8.70
CA THR A 220 8.70 20.58 -9.94
C THR A 220 7.20 20.86 -9.97
N GLY A 221 6.50 20.67 -8.85
CA GLY A 221 5.14 21.16 -8.68
C GLY A 221 4.03 20.10 -8.58
N HIS A 222 4.38 18.82 -8.61
CA HIS A 222 3.42 17.73 -8.55
C HIS A 222 3.16 17.27 -7.10
N LEU A 223 1.96 16.79 -6.81
CA LEU A 223 1.68 16.05 -5.59
C LEU A 223 2.09 14.59 -5.78
N VAL A 224 3.12 14.16 -5.06
CA VAL A 224 3.65 12.80 -5.14
C VAL A 224 3.29 12.04 -3.87
N MET A 225 2.70 10.86 -4.03
CA MET A 225 2.38 9.94 -2.94
C MET A 225 3.16 8.64 -3.12
N SER A 226 3.71 8.09 -2.04
CA SER A 226 4.43 6.81 -2.14
C SER A 226 4.47 6.05 -0.81
N THR A 227 4.99 4.81 -0.86
CA THR A 227 5.15 3.97 0.33
C THR A 227 6.61 3.62 0.61
N LEU A 228 6.87 3.35 1.91
CA LEU A 228 8.07 2.67 2.40
C LEU A 228 7.67 1.64 3.47
N HIS A 229 8.61 0.76 3.83
CA HIS A 229 8.39 -0.28 4.85
C HIS A 229 8.95 0.09 6.23
N THR A 230 9.28 1.34 6.46
CA THR A 230 9.81 1.86 7.72
C THR A 230 8.72 2.04 8.77
N ILE A 231 9.10 2.01 10.04
CA ILE A 231 8.22 2.22 11.19
C ILE A 231 8.66 3.50 11.90
N GLY A 232 7.89 4.59 11.70
CA GLY A 232 8.17 5.90 12.28
C GLY A 232 8.65 6.93 11.26
N ALA A 233 8.23 8.17 11.45
CA ALA A 233 8.52 9.27 10.54
C ALA A 233 10.01 9.62 10.48
N ALA A 234 10.68 9.68 11.62
CA ALA A 234 12.13 9.94 11.68
C ALA A 234 12.92 8.88 10.90
N GLN A 235 12.64 7.60 11.14
CA GLN A 235 13.29 6.48 10.45
C GLN A 235 12.99 6.47 8.96
N THR A 236 11.80 6.92 8.54
CA THR A 236 11.45 7.05 7.13
C THR A 236 12.33 8.07 6.43
N ILE A 237 12.51 9.23 7.03
CA ILE A 237 13.36 10.30 6.48
C ILE A 237 14.82 9.83 6.40
N ASP A 238 15.34 9.25 7.48
CA ASP A 238 16.70 8.73 7.52
C ASP A 238 16.91 7.63 6.45
N ARG A 239 15.93 6.71 6.30
CA ARG A 239 15.99 5.65 5.29
C ARG A 239 16.07 6.18 3.86
N ILE A 240 15.29 7.23 3.52
CA ILE A 240 15.34 7.87 2.21
C ILE A 240 16.75 8.43 1.94
N ILE A 241 17.37 9.04 2.94
CA ILE A 241 18.69 9.63 2.81
C ILE A 241 19.77 8.55 2.71
N ASP A 242 19.67 7.50 3.54
CA ASP A 242 20.68 6.43 3.62
C ASP A 242 20.74 5.57 2.36
N VAL A 243 19.65 5.42 1.64
CA VAL A 243 19.63 4.70 0.34
C VAL A 243 20.38 5.47 -0.74
N CYS A 244 20.55 6.78 -0.57
CA CYS A 244 21.24 7.62 -1.55
C CYS A 244 22.77 7.46 -1.47
N PRO A 245 23.48 7.49 -2.62
CA PRO A 245 24.92 7.57 -2.62
C PRO A 245 25.42 8.76 -1.77
N THR A 246 26.52 8.58 -1.06
CA THR A 246 27.08 9.58 -0.12
C THR A 246 27.18 10.99 -0.73
N GLY A 247 27.56 11.07 -2.01
CA GLY A 247 27.65 12.37 -2.71
C GLY A 247 26.31 13.05 -2.99
N ALA A 248 25.18 12.30 -2.97
CA ALA A 248 23.85 12.82 -3.23
C ALA A 248 23.05 13.10 -1.95
N GLN A 249 23.47 12.57 -0.79
CA GLN A 249 22.70 12.63 0.46
C GLN A 249 22.35 14.07 0.89
N ASN A 250 23.30 15.01 0.83
CA ASN A 250 23.05 16.39 1.21
C ASN A 250 22.08 17.09 0.27
N GLN A 251 22.13 16.79 -1.02
CA GLN A 251 21.20 17.33 -1.99
C GLN A 251 19.77 16.80 -1.71
N ILE A 252 19.62 15.49 -1.61
CA ILE A 252 18.30 14.86 -1.33
C ILE A 252 17.75 15.33 0.02
N ARG A 253 18.59 15.50 1.04
CA ARG A 253 18.19 16.06 2.34
C ARG A 253 17.59 17.45 2.20
N GLY A 254 18.23 18.33 1.46
CA GLY A 254 17.75 19.69 1.20
C GLY A 254 16.43 19.70 0.41
N GLN A 255 16.36 18.90 -0.63
CA GLN A 255 15.16 18.76 -1.46
C GLN A 255 13.98 18.14 -0.68
N LEU A 256 14.22 17.03 0.04
CA LEU A 256 13.21 16.38 0.88
C LEU A 256 12.63 17.34 1.92
N ALA A 257 13.49 18.12 2.57
CA ALA A 257 13.08 19.14 3.54
C ALA A 257 12.16 20.22 2.93
N ALA A 258 12.30 20.52 1.64
CA ALA A 258 11.47 21.51 0.95
C ALA A 258 10.12 20.93 0.51
N VAL A 259 10.08 19.65 0.13
CA VAL A 259 8.89 19.07 -0.52
C VAL A 259 8.03 18.21 0.40
N LEU A 260 8.55 17.73 1.54
CA LEU A 260 7.81 16.84 2.44
C LEU A 260 6.56 17.53 3.00
N ARG A 261 5.37 16.95 2.78
CA ARG A 261 4.09 17.41 3.33
C ARG A 261 3.61 16.55 4.47
N GLY A 262 3.86 15.25 4.43
CA GLY A 262 3.47 14.36 5.52
C GLY A 262 4.13 13.00 5.46
N VAL A 263 4.26 12.39 6.64
CA VAL A 263 4.58 10.97 6.79
C VAL A 263 3.51 10.34 7.67
N ILE A 264 2.83 9.35 7.14
CA ILE A 264 1.80 8.58 7.82
C ILE A 264 2.36 7.17 8.05
N THR A 265 2.79 6.88 9.25
CA THR A 265 3.17 5.51 9.62
C THR A 265 1.97 4.80 10.19
N GLN A 266 1.69 3.58 9.74
CA GLN A 266 0.51 2.85 10.20
C GLN A 266 0.76 1.38 10.48
N GLN A 267 -0.02 0.85 11.42
CA GLN A 267 -0.11 -0.56 11.76
C GLN A 267 -1.57 -0.97 11.91
N LEU A 268 -1.92 -2.20 11.49
CA LEU A 268 -3.26 -2.74 11.66
C LEU A 268 -3.34 -3.61 12.90
N LEU A 269 -4.30 -3.29 13.78
CA LEU A 269 -4.60 -4.04 14.99
C LEU A 269 -6.00 -4.67 14.90
N PRO A 270 -6.21 -5.85 15.54
CA PRO A 270 -7.54 -6.43 15.65
C PRO A 270 -8.44 -5.54 16.50
N LEU A 271 -9.70 -5.41 16.10
CA LEU A 271 -10.73 -4.75 16.89
C LEU A 271 -11.02 -5.53 18.17
N ALA A 272 -11.37 -4.83 19.26
CA ALA A 272 -11.71 -5.45 20.55
C ALA A 272 -12.85 -6.46 20.45
N GLY A 273 -13.78 -6.29 19.49
CA GLY A 273 -14.87 -7.22 19.21
C GLY A 273 -14.48 -8.50 18.46
N GLY A 274 -13.19 -8.71 18.17
CA GLY A 274 -12.65 -9.93 17.56
C GLY A 274 -12.87 -10.07 16.06
N ARG A 275 -13.64 -9.19 15.42
CA ARG A 275 -13.86 -9.20 13.96
C ARG A 275 -13.43 -7.87 13.35
N GLY A 276 -12.59 -7.92 12.31
CA GLY A 276 -12.07 -6.75 11.62
C GLY A 276 -10.80 -6.18 12.26
N ARG A 277 -10.29 -5.12 11.66
CA ARG A 277 -9.05 -4.44 12.06
C ARG A 277 -9.25 -2.93 12.00
N CYS A 278 -8.45 -2.18 12.75
CA CYS A 278 -8.32 -0.74 12.59
C CYS A 278 -6.85 -0.34 12.48
N ALA A 279 -6.60 0.79 11.85
CA ALA A 279 -5.26 1.36 11.76
C ALA A 279 -4.96 2.16 13.04
N ALA A 280 -3.78 1.92 13.63
CA ALA A 280 -3.13 2.86 14.52
C ALA A 280 -2.08 3.62 13.71
N THR A 281 -1.99 4.93 13.92
CA THR A 281 -1.17 5.81 13.09
C THR A 281 -0.21 6.66 13.91
N GLU A 282 0.96 6.95 13.32
CA GLU A 282 1.80 8.08 13.67
C GLU A 282 1.76 9.06 12.50
N ILE A 283 1.49 10.33 12.74
CA ILE A 283 1.37 11.32 11.68
C ILE A 283 2.29 12.50 11.93
N LEU A 284 3.20 12.71 11.00
CA LEU A 284 4.04 13.89 10.90
C LEU A 284 3.53 14.78 9.77
N VAL A 285 3.31 16.07 10.04
CA VAL A 285 3.00 17.09 9.04
C VAL A 285 4.24 17.90 8.74
N GLY A 286 4.50 18.18 7.46
CA GLY A 286 5.64 18.97 7.00
C GLY A 286 5.46 20.44 7.42
N THR A 287 6.26 20.87 8.38
CA THR A 287 6.34 22.25 8.87
C THR A 287 7.76 22.79 8.70
N ASP A 288 7.95 24.10 8.82
CA ASP A 288 9.28 24.71 8.78
C ASP A 288 10.22 24.15 9.84
N ALA A 289 9.68 23.79 11.02
CA ALA A 289 10.44 23.13 12.08
C ALA A 289 10.92 21.74 11.66
N VAL A 290 10.04 20.94 11.07
CA VAL A 290 10.40 19.61 10.52
C VAL A 290 11.42 19.75 9.40
N ALA A 291 11.19 20.66 8.46
CA ALA A 291 12.10 20.93 7.35
C ALA A 291 13.50 21.33 7.85
N ASN A 292 13.57 22.10 8.92
CA ASN A 292 14.85 22.51 9.53
C ASN A 292 15.58 21.32 10.15
N LEU A 293 14.88 20.46 10.90
CA LEU A 293 15.46 19.23 11.47
C LEU A 293 16.00 18.29 10.37
N ILE A 294 15.28 18.16 9.26
CA ILE A 294 15.73 17.36 8.12
C ILE A 294 17.02 17.94 7.54
N ARG A 295 17.07 19.25 7.27
CA ARG A 295 18.28 19.91 6.71
C ARG A 295 19.50 19.75 7.60
N GLU A 296 19.31 19.85 8.92
CA GLU A 296 20.38 19.75 9.91
C GLU A 296 20.78 18.30 10.26
N GLY A 297 20.06 17.29 9.72
CA GLY A 297 20.30 15.87 10.05
C GLY A 297 19.91 15.52 11.49
N LYS A 298 18.96 16.24 12.06
CA LYS A 298 18.49 16.07 13.46
C LYS A 298 17.15 15.35 13.53
N CYS A 299 16.89 14.37 12.66
CA CYS A 299 15.61 13.65 12.59
C CYS A 299 15.26 12.96 13.93
N TYR A 300 16.24 12.64 14.77
CA TYR A 300 16.02 12.09 16.12
C TYR A 300 15.23 13.02 17.05
N GLN A 301 15.06 14.32 16.70
CA GLN A 301 14.23 15.27 17.46
C GLN A 301 12.77 15.31 16.99
N ILE A 302 12.42 14.65 15.88
CA ILE A 302 11.03 14.59 15.33
C ILE A 302 10.02 14.09 16.37
N PRO A 303 10.29 13.10 17.23
CA PRO A 303 9.35 12.68 18.27
C PRO A 303 8.87 13.82 19.17
N SER A 304 9.72 14.79 19.50
CA SER A 304 9.34 15.98 20.29
C SER A 304 8.39 16.91 19.52
N ILE A 305 8.56 17.00 18.19
CA ILE A 305 7.65 17.79 17.33
C ILE A 305 6.28 17.10 17.22
N LEU A 306 6.25 15.77 17.12
CA LEU A 306 4.99 15.03 17.10
C LEU A 306 4.14 15.30 18.34
N GLN A 307 4.76 15.37 19.53
CA GLN A 307 4.07 15.67 20.79
C GLN A 307 3.53 17.11 20.84
N SER A 308 4.27 18.08 20.30
CA SER A 308 3.86 19.50 20.31
C SER A 308 2.94 19.87 19.13
N GLY A 309 2.86 19.04 18.09
CA GLY A 309 2.14 19.33 16.85
C GLY A 309 0.67 18.91 16.82
N ALA A 310 0.06 18.58 17.95
CA ALA A 310 -1.32 18.08 18.02
C ALA A 310 -2.36 19.01 17.34
N ALA A 311 -2.18 20.35 17.43
CA ALA A 311 -3.05 21.32 16.78
C ALA A 311 -3.04 21.21 15.23
N LEU A 312 -1.97 20.67 14.65
CA LEU A 312 -1.84 20.40 13.22
C LEU A 312 -2.29 18.99 12.82
N GLY A 313 -2.74 18.19 13.79
CA GLY A 313 -3.13 16.79 13.59
C GLY A 313 -1.98 15.78 13.72
N MET A 314 -0.80 16.23 14.16
CA MET A 314 0.32 15.33 14.43
C MET A 314 0.08 14.52 15.72
N HIS A 315 0.55 13.30 15.72
CA HIS A 315 0.58 12.47 16.92
C HIS A 315 1.58 11.32 16.77
N SER A 316 2.07 10.81 17.89
CA SER A 316 2.88 9.60 17.93
C SER A 316 2.00 8.35 17.85
N LEU A 317 2.60 7.20 17.47
CA LEU A 317 1.92 5.91 17.47
C LEU A 317 1.34 5.57 18.86
N ASN A 318 2.09 5.81 19.93
CA ASN A 318 1.64 5.53 21.31
C ASN A 318 0.42 6.38 21.71
N ALA A 319 0.39 7.66 21.33
CA ALA A 319 -0.77 8.51 21.57
C ALA A 319 -2.03 8.01 20.86
N ASP A 320 -1.91 7.55 19.61
CA ASP A 320 -3.05 7.00 18.86
C ASP A 320 -3.48 5.63 19.41
N LEU A 321 -2.54 4.76 19.79
CA LEU A 321 -2.84 3.51 20.49
C LEU A 321 -3.65 3.76 21.76
N ALA A 322 -3.25 4.71 22.59
CA ALA A 322 -3.99 5.07 23.80
C ALA A 322 -5.39 5.60 23.49
N ARG A 323 -5.55 6.44 22.48
CA ARG A 323 -6.86 6.90 21.99
C ARG A 323 -7.74 5.73 21.54
N LEU A 324 -7.18 4.76 20.81
CA LEU A 324 -7.93 3.57 20.36
C LEU A 324 -8.35 2.67 21.53
N VAL A 325 -7.53 2.56 22.57
CA VAL A 325 -7.89 1.84 23.82
C VAL A 325 -8.98 2.58 24.56
N SER A 326 -8.84 3.90 24.79
CA SER A 326 -9.81 4.72 25.53
C SER A 326 -11.19 4.77 24.84
N THR A 327 -11.21 4.68 23.50
CA THR A 327 -12.46 4.57 22.71
C THR A 327 -12.99 3.14 22.58
N GLY A 328 -12.36 2.15 23.23
CA GLY A 328 -12.77 0.75 23.20
C GLY A 328 -12.62 0.06 21.84
N ARG A 329 -11.86 0.64 20.91
CA ARG A 329 -11.66 0.06 19.56
C ARG A 329 -10.69 -1.11 19.56
N ILE A 330 -9.65 -1.06 20.38
CA ILE A 330 -8.67 -2.12 20.55
C ILE A 330 -8.52 -2.48 22.03
N THR A 331 -7.99 -3.66 22.33
CA THR A 331 -7.67 -4.03 23.71
C THR A 331 -6.34 -3.43 24.13
N ARG A 332 -6.13 -3.29 25.45
CA ARG A 332 -4.86 -2.82 26.01
C ARG A 332 -3.70 -3.73 25.63
N GLU A 333 -3.92 -5.04 25.64
CA GLU A 333 -2.90 -6.03 25.25
C GLU A 333 -2.50 -5.90 23.79
N ALA A 334 -3.44 -5.56 22.89
CA ALA A 334 -3.14 -5.31 21.49
C ALA A 334 -2.28 -4.04 21.33
N ALA A 335 -2.60 -2.97 22.06
CA ALA A 335 -1.81 -1.74 22.08
C ALA A 335 -0.39 -1.99 22.63
N GLU A 336 -0.23 -2.69 23.74
CA GLU A 336 1.07 -2.99 24.35
C GLU A 336 1.98 -3.87 23.45
N ARG A 337 1.39 -4.70 22.59
CA ARG A 337 2.15 -5.49 21.59
C ARG A 337 2.66 -4.65 20.43
N CYS A 338 1.94 -3.59 20.08
CA CYS A 338 2.22 -2.72 18.93
C CYS A 338 3.10 -1.51 19.30
N ALA A 339 3.11 -1.11 20.56
CA ALA A 339 3.80 0.07 21.06
C ALA A 339 5.31 0.05 20.76
N THR A 340 5.82 1.18 20.28
CA THR A 340 7.26 1.38 20.07
C THR A 340 8.03 1.46 21.38
N ASP A 341 7.42 2.11 22.39
CA ASP A 341 7.91 2.17 23.76
C ASP A 341 6.73 1.92 24.72
N LYS A 342 6.80 0.79 25.44
CA LYS A 342 5.76 0.39 26.39
C LYS A 342 5.71 1.27 27.65
N SER A 343 6.84 1.89 28.02
CA SER A 343 6.88 2.81 29.16
C SER A 343 6.21 4.13 28.82
N ASP A 344 6.47 4.65 27.63
CA ASP A 344 5.81 5.84 27.09
C ASP A 344 4.30 5.60 26.91
N LEU A 345 3.88 4.46 26.33
CA LEU A 345 2.46 4.13 26.20
C LEU A 345 1.71 4.18 27.53
N ARG A 346 2.32 3.69 28.64
CA ARG A 346 1.70 3.70 29.98
C ARG A 346 1.40 5.11 30.49
N ASN A 347 2.14 6.12 30.02
CA ASN A 347 1.87 7.51 30.40
C ASN A 347 0.60 8.07 29.74
N TYR A 348 0.13 7.45 28.68
CA TYR A 348 -1.10 7.82 27.97
C TYR A 348 -2.32 6.99 28.40
N LEU A 349 -2.12 5.78 28.95
CA LEU A 349 -3.17 4.85 29.41
C LEU A 349 -3.52 5.03 30.86
#